data_0da1a20160ae156ff9712b0e03cd7381
#
_entry.id   0da1a20160ae156ff9712b0e03cd7381
#
_cell.length_a   1.000
_cell.length_b   1.000
_cell.length_c   1.000
_cell.angle_alpha   90.00
_cell.angle_beta   90.00
_cell.angle_gamma   90.00
#
_symmetry.space_group_name_H-M   'P 1'
#
loop_
_entity.id
_entity.type
_entity.pdbx_description
1 polymer ?
#
loop_
_entity_poly.entity_id
_entity_poly.type
_entity_poly.pdbx_seq_one_letter_code
_entity_poly.pdbx_strand_id
1 'polypeptide(L)'
;DMLTWAFAADRAEGDTTVAEQSSGYVAVLFHSRSRDDYHPVTVRHILVEDEATAEEILADFKAGDATESDFAALASTKSTDSGTASNGGLVSNMRKGAYVQPFEDWGFDPSRQSGDTGIVESEYGFHVMYFVETNELPYWEYKATNTLKSSAVNDWYDAITDGVTTEQLDAIEYVG
;
A
#
# COMPACT_ATOMS: atom_id res chain seq x y z
N ASP A 1 14.86 3.33 24.40
CA ASP A 1 14.15 2.24 23.75
C ASP A 1 14.97 1.68 22.57
N MET A 2 14.59 0.55 22.03
CA MET A 2 15.30 -0.13 20.94
C MET A 2 15.42 0.72 19.68
N LEU A 3 14.38 1.45 19.31
CA LEU A 3 14.39 2.30 18.12
C LEU A 3 15.36 3.47 18.28
N THR A 4 15.31 4.16 19.42
CA THR A 4 16.25 5.25 19.72
C THR A 4 17.70 4.76 19.66
N TRP A 5 17.97 3.55 20.20
CA TRP A 5 19.31 2.96 20.10
C TRP A 5 19.69 2.63 18.67
N ALA A 6 18.80 2.00 17.87
CA ALA A 6 19.10 1.62 16.49
C ALA A 6 19.31 2.82 15.56
N PHE A 7 18.65 3.95 15.84
CA PHE A 7 18.75 5.17 15.02
C PHE A 7 19.75 6.20 15.55
N ALA A 8 20.49 5.89 16.64
CA ALA A 8 21.56 6.75 17.09
C ALA A 8 22.64 6.91 15.99
N ALA A 9 23.11 8.15 15.78
CA ALA A 9 23.99 8.49 14.66
C ALA A 9 25.34 7.75 14.67
N ASP A 10 25.78 7.31 15.84
CA ASP A 10 27.05 6.62 16.09
C ASP A 10 26.98 5.10 15.94
N ARG A 11 25.82 4.52 15.56
CA ARG A 11 25.68 3.07 15.37
C ARG A 11 26.55 2.59 14.21
N ALA A 12 27.30 1.51 14.47
CA ALA A 12 28.12 0.81 13.49
C ALA A 12 27.67 -0.66 13.38
N GLU A 13 27.97 -1.28 12.24
CA GLU A 13 27.72 -2.71 12.03
C GLU A 13 28.44 -3.52 13.13
N GLY A 14 27.70 -4.49 13.70
CA GLY A 14 28.19 -5.31 14.79
C GLY A 14 27.89 -4.77 16.20
N ASP A 15 27.40 -3.53 16.34
CA ASP A 15 26.99 -3.00 17.64
C ASP A 15 25.85 -3.85 18.23
N THR A 16 25.91 -4.09 19.53
CA THR A 16 24.90 -4.88 20.24
C THR A 16 24.37 -4.16 21.47
N THR A 17 23.13 -4.46 21.83
CA THR A 17 22.52 -4.05 23.09
C THR A 17 21.50 -5.07 23.57
N VAL A 18 21.06 -4.90 24.80
CA VAL A 18 19.89 -5.62 25.35
C VAL A 18 18.80 -4.58 25.62
N ALA A 19 17.66 -4.76 25.03
CA ALA A 19 16.49 -3.91 25.24
C ALA A 19 15.43 -4.66 26.09
N GLU A 20 14.89 -3.96 27.08
CA GLU A 20 13.76 -4.46 27.85
C GLU A 20 12.46 -4.14 27.12
N GLN A 21 11.56 -5.12 27.08
CA GLN A 21 10.20 -5.00 26.53
C GLN A 21 9.19 -5.55 27.55
N SER A 22 7.93 -5.30 27.34
CA SER A 22 6.84 -5.79 28.21
C SER A 22 6.82 -7.32 28.37
N SER A 23 7.34 -8.06 27.39
CA SER A 23 7.41 -9.53 27.38
C SER A 23 8.77 -10.10 27.82
N GLY A 24 9.76 -9.27 28.20
CA GLY A 24 11.09 -9.69 28.62
C GLY A 24 12.22 -8.89 27.96
N TYR A 25 13.38 -9.53 27.77
CA TYR A 25 14.57 -8.91 27.23
C TYR A 25 14.87 -9.42 25.82
N VAL A 26 15.28 -8.53 24.94
CA VAL A 26 15.67 -8.83 23.55
C VAL A 26 17.12 -8.43 23.34
N ALA A 27 17.96 -9.36 22.86
CA ALA A 27 19.28 -9.02 22.35
C ALA A 27 19.15 -8.47 20.94
N VAL A 28 19.76 -7.32 20.69
CA VAL A 28 19.71 -6.59 19.42
C VAL A 28 21.11 -6.50 18.84
N LEU A 29 21.28 -6.90 17.59
CA LEU A 29 22.48 -6.69 16.78
C LEU A 29 22.16 -5.67 15.69
N PHE A 30 22.93 -4.59 15.61
CA PHE A 30 22.84 -3.64 14.51
C PHE A 30 23.61 -4.18 13.31
N HIS A 31 22.90 -4.36 12.20
CA HIS A 31 23.53 -4.84 10.97
C HIS A 31 23.81 -3.66 10.00
N SER A 32 22.76 -2.94 9.63
CA SER A 32 22.91 -1.83 8.69
C SER A 32 21.74 -0.85 8.79
N ARG A 33 21.90 0.26 8.16
CA ARG A 33 20.88 1.28 7.97
C ARG A 33 20.83 1.66 6.50
N SER A 34 19.66 1.54 5.89
CA SER A 34 19.40 1.97 4.51
C SER A 34 18.12 2.77 4.43
N ARG A 35 17.99 3.53 3.37
CA ARG A 35 16.71 4.15 2.99
C ARG A 35 16.07 3.31 1.90
N ASP A 36 14.75 3.32 1.88
CA ASP A 36 13.97 2.73 0.80
C ASP A 36 13.90 3.71 -0.37
N ASP A 37 14.96 3.71 -1.20
CA ASP A 37 15.11 4.64 -2.33
C ASP A 37 14.36 4.17 -3.59
N TYR A 38 13.69 3.00 -3.57
CA TYR A 38 12.83 2.58 -4.67
C TYR A 38 11.56 3.44 -4.74
N HIS A 39 11.00 3.59 -5.93
CA HIS A 39 9.75 4.30 -6.16
C HIS A 39 8.57 3.35 -5.99
N PRO A 40 7.57 3.67 -5.16
CA PRO A 40 6.33 2.88 -5.07
C PRO A 40 5.61 2.87 -6.40
N VAL A 41 4.88 1.79 -6.68
CA VAL A 41 4.08 1.66 -7.89
C VAL A 41 2.60 1.53 -7.54
N THR A 42 1.74 1.96 -8.44
CA THR A 42 0.30 1.75 -8.36
C THR A 42 -0.11 0.80 -9.48
N VAL A 43 -0.85 -0.23 -9.10
CA VAL A 43 -1.37 -1.22 -10.04
C VAL A 43 -2.84 -1.49 -9.77
N ARG A 44 -3.54 -2.07 -10.74
CA ARG A 44 -4.81 -2.75 -10.51
C ARG A 44 -4.63 -4.23 -10.76
N HIS A 45 -5.43 -5.06 -10.09
CA HIS A 45 -5.44 -6.48 -10.37
C HIS A 45 -6.83 -7.09 -10.28
N ILE A 46 -7.00 -8.22 -10.96
CA ILE A 46 -8.16 -9.09 -10.87
C ILE A 46 -7.64 -10.46 -10.49
N LEU A 47 -8.04 -10.96 -9.32
CA LEU A 47 -7.68 -12.31 -8.87
C LEU A 47 -8.75 -13.30 -9.30
N VAL A 48 -8.33 -14.40 -9.91
CA VAL A 48 -9.19 -15.54 -10.29
C VAL A 48 -8.49 -16.87 -9.98
N GLU A 49 -9.26 -17.96 -9.96
CA GLU A 49 -8.76 -19.26 -9.52
C GLU A 49 -7.91 -19.97 -10.59
N ASP A 50 -8.21 -19.76 -11.88
CA ASP A 50 -7.58 -20.48 -12.97
C ASP A 50 -7.08 -19.56 -14.09
N GLU A 51 -6.06 -20.06 -14.82
CA GLU A 51 -5.37 -19.33 -15.89
C GLU A 51 -6.30 -19.03 -17.07
N ALA A 52 -7.16 -19.97 -17.44
CA ALA A 52 -8.06 -19.80 -18.59
C ALA A 52 -9.03 -18.64 -18.37
N THR A 53 -9.56 -18.50 -17.15
CA THR A 53 -10.40 -17.34 -16.75
C THR A 53 -9.60 -16.04 -16.79
N ALA A 54 -8.34 -16.05 -16.34
CA ALA A 54 -7.48 -14.86 -16.39
C ALA A 54 -7.20 -14.45 -17.86
N GLU A 55 -6.92 -15.40 -18.73
CA GLU A 55 -6.71 -15.16 -20.16
C GLU A 55 -7.96 -14.61 -20.84
N GLU A 56 -9.15 -15.16 -20.54
CA GLU A 56 -10.43 -14.66 -21.05
C GLU A 56 -10.67 -13.21 -20.65
N ILE A 57 -10.49 -12.88 -19.38
CA ILE A 57 -10.65 -11.51 -18.87
C ILE A 57 -9.68 -10.56 -19.55
N LEU A 58 -8.40 -10.95 -19.71
CA LEU A 58 -7.41 -10.12 -20.37
C LEU A 58 -7.71 -9.94 -21.85
N ALA A 59 -8.23 -10.97 -22.52
CA ALA A 59 -8.63 -10.90 -23.94
C ALA A 59 -9.83 -9.97 -24.11
N ASP A 60 -10.86 -10.09 -23.27
CA ASP A 60 -12.04 -9.23 -23.26
C ASP A 60 -11.67 -7.77 -23.00
N PHE A 61 -10.79 -7.52 -22.03
CA PHE A 61 -10.27 -6.19 -21.76
C PHE A 61 -9.58 -5.58 -22.99
N LYS A 62 -8.69 -6.34 -23.65
CA LYS A 62 -7.95 -5.87 -24.83
C LYS A 62 -8.81 -5.72 -26.08
N ALA A 63 -9.96 -6.37 -26.15
CA ALA A 63 -10.91 -6.23 -27.25
C ALA A 63 -11.77 -4.96 -27.15
N GLY A 64 -11.83 -4.34 -25.96
CA GLY A 64 -12.53 -3.07 -25.70
C GLY A 64 -11.63 -1.84 -25.89
N ASP A 65 -11.99 -0.74 -25.24
CA ASP A 65 -11.20 0.50 -25.26
C ASP A 65 -9.91 0.40 -24.43
N ALA A 66 -9.79 -0.65 -23.61
CA ALA A 66 -8.64 -1.01 -22.78
C ALA A 66 -8.18 0.14 -21.85
N THR A 67 -9.14 0.92 -21.33
CA THR A 67 -8.84 2.00 -20.40
C THR A 67 -8.70 1.51 -18.96
N GLU A 68 -8.04 2.29 -18.10
CA GLU A 68 -7.97 2.00 -16.66
C GLU A 68 -9.37 1.87 -16.03
N SER A 69 -10.33 2.67 -16.49
CA SER A 69 -11.72 2.61 -16.02
C SER A 69 -12.40 1.31 -16.37
N ASP A 70 -12.15 0.78 -17.58
CA ASP A 70 -12.71 -0.51 -18.00
C ASP A 70 -12.11 -1.65 -17.17
N PHE A 71 -10.81 -1.59 -16.92
CA PHE A 71 -10.14 -2.55 -16.05
C PHE A 71 -10.71 -2.52 -14.62
N ALA A 72 -10.94 -1.33 -14.06
CA ALA A 72 -11.54 -1.16 -12.74
C ALA A 72 -12.96 -1.73 -12.67
N ALA A 73 -13.77 -1.55 -13.72
CA ALA A 73 -15.11 -2.13 -13.81
C ALA A 73 -15.07 -3.67 -13.86
N LEU A 74 -14.16 -4.25 -14.64
CA LEU A 74 -13.92 -5.69 -14.67
C LEU A 74 -13.47 -6.22 -13.29
N ALA A 75 -12.52 -5.54 -12.64
CA ALA A 75 -12.06 -5.93 -11.31
C ALA A 75 -13.19 -5.94 -10.28
N SER A 76 -14.06 -4.95 -10.30
CA SER A 76 -15.20 -4.87 -9.37
C SER A 76 -16.24 -6.00 -9.56
N THR A 77 -16.27 -6.62 -10.75
CA THR A 77 -17.27 -7.66 -11.08
C THR A 77 -16.71 -9.07 -11.16
N LYS A 78 -15.41 -9.22 -11.46
CA LYS A 78 -14.78 -10.51 -11.75
C LYS A 78 -13.76 -10.94 -10.71
N SER A 79 -13.16 -9.99 -9.92
CA SER A 79 -12.13 -10.32 -8.96
C SER A 79 -12.69 -11.04 -7.74
N THR A 80 -12.00 -12.10 -7.33
CA THR A 80 -12.24 -12.82 -6.07
C THR A 80 -11.52 -12.20 -4.87
N ASP A 81 -10.63 -11.21 -5.11
CA ASP A 81 -9.97 -10.47 -4.03
C ASP A 81 -10.93 -9.46 -3.40
N SER A 82 -11.54 -9.84 -2.27
CA SER A 82 -12.47 -8.98 -1.52
C SER A 82 -11.83 -7.70 -0.95
N GLY A 83 -10.51 -7.66 -0.85
CA GLY A 83 -9.77 -6.51 -0.32
C GLY A 83 -9.72 -5.34 -1.29
N THR A 84 -9.63 -5.61 -2.58
CA THR A 84 -9.47 -4.57 -3.62
C THR A 84 -10.59 -4.53 -4.65
N ALA A 85 -11.38 -5.59 -4.84
CA ALA A 85 -12.43 -5.66 -5.86
C ALA A 85 -13.38 -4.47 -5.81
N SER A 86 -13.88 -4.08 -4.63
CA SER A 86 -14.81 -2.95 -4.46
C SER A 86 -14.20 -1.59 -4.84
N ASN A 87 -12.88 -1.50 -4.91
CA ASN A 87 -12.13 -0.32 -5.35
C ASN A 87 -11.52 -0.51 -6.75
N GLY A 88 -12.11 -1.40 -7.57
CA GLY A 88 -11.64 -1.66 -8.93
C GLY A 88 -10.27 -2.31 -8.99
N GLY A 89 -9.94 -3.16 -8.01
CA GLY A 89 -8.66 -3.86 -7.93
C GLY A 89 -7.45 -2.99 -7.64
N LEU A 90 -7.64 -1.76 -7.13
CA LEU A 90 -6.57 -0.78 -6.96
C LEU A 90 -5.66 -1.09 -5.77
N VAL A 91 -4.36 -1.19 -6.05
CA VAL A 91 -3.26 -1.25 -5.08
C VAL A 91 -2.41 -0.01 -5.26
N SER A 92 -2.64 0.99 -4.41
CA SER A 92 -1.95 2.29 -4.50
C SER A 92 -0.63 2.28 -3.74
N ASN A 93 0.40 2.84 -4.36
CA ASN A 93 1.71 3.03 -3.74
C ASN A 93 2.24 1.75 -3.07
N MET A 94 2.19 0.66 -3.82
CA MET A 94 2.68 -0.65 -3.40
C MET A 94 4.12 -0.54 -2.91
N ARG A 95 4.38 -1.13 -1.74
CA ARG A 95 5.73 -1.19 -1.17
C ARG A 95 6.33 -2.58 -1.36
N LYS A 96 7.65 -2.65 -1.50
CA LYS A 96 8.38 -3.93 -1.54
C LYS A 96 8.24 -4.69 -0.22
N GLY A 97 8.07 -5.99 -0.31
CA GLY A 97 7.90 -6.90 0.83
C GLY A 97 6.49 -6.93 1.41
N ALA A 98 5.48 -6.36 0.72
CA ALA A 98 4.09 -6.35 1.18
C ALA A 98 3.19 -7.35 0.46
N TYR A 99 3.60 -7.83 -0.71
CA TYR A 99 2.83 -8.73 -1.57
C TYR A 99 3.64 -9.97 -1.90
N VAL A 100 3.00 -10.97 -2.49
CA VAL A 100 3.69 -12.18 -2.96
C VAL A 100 4.69 -11.83 -4.06
N GLN A 101 5.83 -12.52 -4.04
CA GLN A 101 6.98 -12.19 -4.88
C GLN A 101 6.65 -12.05 -6.38
N PRO A 102 5.88 -12.96 -7.03
CA PRO A 102 5.56 -12.80 -8.46
C PRO A 102 4.77 -11.52 -8.77
N PHE A 103 3.88 -11.11 -7.86
CA PHE A 103 3.11 -9.87 -7.99
C PHE A 103 4.02 -8.64 -7.89
N GLU A 104 4.95 -8.64 -6.93
CA GLU A 104 5.94 -7.57 -6.77
C GLU A 104 6.91 -7.50 -7.96
N ASP A 105 7.44 -8.63 -8.41
CA ASP A 105 8.36 -8.70 -9.54
C ASP A 105 7.73 -8.11 -10.80
N TRP A 106 6.44 -8.38 -11.03
CA TRP A 106 5.73 -7.79 -12.15
C TRP A 106 5.54 -6.29 -12.01
N GLY A 107 5.09 -5.84 -10.83
CA GLY A 107 4.78 -4.42 -10.57
C GLY A 107 6.03 -3.54 -10.52
N PHE A 108 7.13 -4.04 -9.97
CA PHE A 108 8.40 -3.30 -9.85
C PHE A 108 9.36 -3.51 -11.02
N ASP A 109 8.95 -4.18 -12.10
CA ASP A 109 9.76 -4.28 -13.32
C ASP A 109 9.96 -2.86 -13.91
N PRO A 110 11.21 -2.39 -14.03
CA PRO A 110 11.49 -1.01 -14.45
C PRO A 110 11.10 -0.72 -15.90
N SER A 111 10.74 -1.73 -16.68
CA SER A 111 10.26 -1.56 -18.05
C SER A 111 8.78 -1.23 -18.14
N ARG A 112 8.01 -1.34 -17.03
CA ARG A 112 6.57 -1.10 -17.02
C ARG A 112 6.21 0.34 -17.35
N GLN A 113 5.16 0.46 -18.13
CA GLN A 113 4.55 1.73 -18.51
C GLN A 113 3.05 1.71 -18.19
N SER A 114 2.48 2.90 -17.98
CA SER A 114 1.04 3.04 -17.75
C SER A 114 0.25 2.38 -18.88
N GLY A 115 -0.71 1.52 -18.53
CA GLY A 115 -1.49 0.73 -19.47
C GLY A 115 -0.94 -0.67 -19.75
N ASP A 116 0.27 -1.02 -19.29
CA ASP A 116 0.79 -2.38 -19.42
C ASP A 116 -0.08 -3.38 -18.66
N THR A 117 -0.30 -4.52 -19.27
CA THR A 117 -1.08 -5.63 -18.70
C THR A 117 -0.34 -6.94 -18.76
N GLY A 118 -0.67 -7.85 -17.87
CA GLY A 118 -0.10 -9.19 -17.83
C GLY A 118 -0.90 -10.13 -16.94
N ILE A 119 -0.50 -11.40 -16.92
CA ILE A 119 -1.02 -12.41 -16.00
C ILE A 119 0.13 -12.86 -15.11
N VAL A 120 -0.11 -12.98 -13.82
CA VAL A 120 0.84 -13.42 -12.82
C VAL A 120 0.22 -14.55 -12.01
N GLU A 121 0.90 -15.70 -11.95
CA GLU A 121 0.54 -16.81 -11.08
C GLU A 121 1.10 -16.60 -9.67
N SER A 122 0.30 -16.91 -8.65
CA SER A 122 0.69 -16.89 -7.24
C SER A 122 0.05 -18.05 -6.47
N GLU A 123 0.37 -18.18 -5.20
CA GLU A 123 -0.28 -19.15 -4.30
C GLU A 123 -1.79 -18.89 -4.09
N TYR A 124 -2.29 -17.70 -4.44
CA TYR A 124 -3.71 -17.31 -4.34
C TYR A 124 -4.49 -17.56 -5.64
N GLY A 125 -3.83 -17.88 -6.74
CA GLY A 125 -4.39 -18.04 -8.06
C GLY A 125 -3.70 -17.15 -9.10
N PHE A 126 -4.48 -16.73 -10.10
CA PHE A 126 -3.98 -15.94 -11.22
C PHE A 126 -4.44 -14.49 -11.11
N HIS A 127 -3.50 -13.56 -11.18
CA HIS A 127 -3.74 -12.13 -11.17
C HIS A 127 -3.66 -11.58 -12.59
N VAL A 128 -4.76 -11.04 -13.12
CA VAL A 128 -4.68 -10.17 -14.28
C VAL A 128 -4.24 -8.80 -13.76
N MET A 129 -3.15 -8.27 -14.30
CA MET A 129 -2.48 -7.07 -13.82
C MET A 129 -2.66 -5.93 -14.81
N TYR A 130 -2.80 -4.71 -14.29
CA TYR A 130 -2.77 -3.45 -15.04
C TYR A 130 -1.85 -2.46 -14.31
N PHE A 131 -0.85 -1.93 -15.01
CA PHE A 131 0.08 -0.97 -14.44
C PHE A 131 -0.49 0.46 -14.59
N VAL A 132 -0.63 1.15 -13.46
CA VAL A 132 -1.16 2.53 -13.44
C VAL A 132 -0.01 3.52 -13.54
N GLU A 133 0.87 3.53 -12.56
CA GLU A 133 1.96 4.51 -12.49
C GLU A 133 3.10 4.07 -11.55
N THR A 134 4.24 4.73 -11.71
CA THR A 134 5.31 4.78 -10.70
C THR A 134 5.24 6.12 -9.98
N ASN A 135 5.30 6.13 -8.65
CA ASN A 135 5.31 7.36 -7.87
C ASN A 135 6.58 8.18 -8.17
N GLU A 136 6.44 9.50 -8.26
CA GLU A 136 7.57 10.40 -8.50
C GLU A 136 8.56 10.47 -7.33
N LEU A 137 8.07 10.23 -6.10
CA LEU A 137 8.87 10.26 -4.88
C LEU A 137 9.38 8.85 -4.53
N PRO A 138 10.63 8.69 -4.11
CA PRO A 138 11.09 7.45 -3.52
C PRO A 138 10.31 7.12 -2.24
N TYR A 139 10.21 5.84 -1.89
CA TYR A 139 9.33 5.38 -0.81
C TYR A 139 9.57 6.07 0.53
N TRP A 140 10.83 6.31 0.90
CA TRP A 140 11.15 7.00 2.15
C TRP A 140 10.61 8.43 2.17
N GLU A 141 10.70 9.16 1.04
CA GLU A 141 10.22 10.54 0.93
C GLU A 141 8.70 10.60 0.87
N TYR A 142 8.08 9.67 0.13
CA TYR A 142 6.63 9.47 0.13
C TYR A 142 6.09 9.25 1.55
N LYS A 143 6.74 8.36 2.33
CA LYS A 143 6.38 8.08 3.73
C LYS A 143 6.55 9.30 4.62
N ALA A 144 7.69 9.99 4.54
CA ALA A 144 7.97 11.18 5.33
C ALA A 144 6.96 12.29 5.02
N THR A 145 6.67 12.54 3.74
CA THR A 145 5.69 13.54 3.30
C THR A 145 4.30 13.25 3.84
N ASN A 146 3.84 12.01 3.75
CA ASN A 146 2.51 11.63 4.27
C ASN A 146 2.43 11.72 5.79
N THR A 147 3.51 11.35 6.50
CA THR A 147 3.56 11.49 7.96
C THR A 147 3.49 12.96 8.37
N LEU A 148 4.24 13.84 7.71
CA LEU A 148 4.22 15.28 7.99
C LEU A 148 2.86 15.92 7.66
N LYS A 149 2.24 15.53 6.54
CA LYS A 149 0.88 15.99 6.19
C LYS A 149 -0.14 15.57 7.25
N SER A 150 -0.10 14.31 7.68
CA SER A 150 -1.02 13.80 8.72
C SER A 150 -0.81 14.50 10.05
N SER A 151 0.44 14.73 10.46
CA SER A 151 0.76 15.49 11.69
C SER A 151 0.22 16.91 11.59
N ALA A 152 0.47 17.61 10.49
CA ALA A 152 -0.02 18.98 10.31
C ALA A 152 -1.55 19.08 10.33
N VAL A 153 -2.26 18.09 9.77
CA VAL A 153 -3.73 18.02 9.84
C VAL A 153 -4.20 17.79 11.28
N ASN A 154 -3.56 16.88 12.00
CA ASN A 154 -3.90 16.62 13.41
C ASN A 154 -3.64 17.85 14.28
N ASP A 155 -2.47 18.49 14.14
CA ASP A 155 -2.11 19.69 14.87
C ASP A 155 -3.12 20.84 14.60
N TRP A 156 -3.54 20.98 13.35
CA TRP A 156 -4.57 21.94 12.96
C TRP A 156 -5.92 21.60 13.59
N TYR A 157 -6.34 20.33 13.52
CA TYR A 157 -7.59 19.86 14.12
C TYR A 157 -7.61 20.09 15.62
N ASP A 158 -6.54 19.72 16.32
CA ASP A 158 -6.40 19.93 17.75
C ASP A 158 -6.48 21.42 18.12
N ALA A 159 -5.82 22.29 17.32
CA ALA A 159 -5.84 23.73 17.54
C ALA A 159 -7.24 24.36 17.37
N ILE A 160 -8.08 23.86 16.45
CA ILE A 160 -9.44 24.37 16.26
C ILE A 160 -10.46 23.76 17.21
N THR A 161 -10.16 22.58 17.78
CA THR A 161 -11.05 21.89 18.72
C THR A 161 -10.68 22.13 20.19
N ASP A 162 -9.50 22.70 20.45
CA ASP A 162 -9.06 23.03 21.80
C ASP A 162 -10.05 24.01 22.43
N GLY A 163 -10.62 23.61 23.60
CA GLY A 163 -11.60 24.37 24.32
C GLY A 163 -13.03 24.36 23.73
N VAL A 164 -13.29 23.62 22.66
CA VAL A 164 -14.67 23.46 22.15
C VAL A 164 -15.41 22.44 23.02
N THR A 165 -16.41 22.92 23.76
CA THR A 165 -17.39 22.09 24.47
C THR A 165 -18.58 21.85 23.54
N THR A 166 -18.86 20.58 23.21
CA THR A 166 -20.13 20.23 22.55
C THR A 166 -21.24 20.18 23.56
N GLU A 167 -22.16 21.15 23.52
CA GLU A 167 -23.46 21.03 24.20
C GLU A 167 -24.32 20.08 23.30
N GLN A 168 -24.71 18.96 23.88
CA GLN A 168 -25.74 18.13 23.29
C GLN A 168 -27.08 18.87 23.51
N LEU A 169 -27.57 19.51 22.45
CA LEU A 169 -28.89 20.11 22.49
C LEU A 169 -29.92 18.97 22.51
N ASP A 170 -30.78 18.96 23.54
CA ASP A 170 -31.91 18.02 23.70
C ASP A 170 -33.00 18.14 22.61
N ALA A 171 -32.67 18.72 21.46
CA ALA A 171 -33.59 19.03 20.37
C ALA A 171 -33.74 17.87 19.35
N ILE A 172 -33.24 16.65 19.63
CA ILE A 172 -33.45 15.48 18.78
C ILE A 172 -34.78 14.76 19.06
N GLU A 173 -35.59 15.25 19.98
CA GLU A 173 -36.90 14.64 20.30
C GLU A 173 -38.04 14.91 19.29
N TYR A 174 -37.77 15.63 18.16
CA TYR A 174 -38.79 15.99 17.18
C TYR A 174 -38.39 15.72 15.74
N VAL A 175 -38.09 14.47 15.42
CA VAL A 175 -38.20 13.96 14.06
C VAL A 175 -38.91 12.62 14.14
N GLY A 176 -40.25 12.68 14.18
CA GLY A 176 -41.13 11.55 13.94
C GLY A 176 -41.48 11.46 12.47
#